data_23dc4816989c71c5a5fc66e385d85449
#
_entry.id   23dc4816989c71c5a5fc66e385d85449
#
_cell.length_a   1.000
_cell.length_b   1.000
_cell.length_c   1.000
_cell.angle_alpha   90.00
_cell.angle_beta   90.00
_cell.angle_gamma   90.00
#
_symmetry.space_group_name_H-M   'P 1'
#
loop_
_entity.id
_entity.type
_entity.pdbx_description
1 polymer ?
#
loop_
_entity_poly.entity_id
_entity_poly.type
_entity_poly.pdbx_seq_one_letter_code
_entity_poly.pdbx_strand_id
1 'polypeptide(L)'
;MRVLNSRGWISVALLVGSTAVALPDAPKAAAKAAASNSVVQTKESQSAMTPAKALDALKEGNKRFRAGTSIQENLPAKVKASAAGQYPFAVVLSCMDSRVPVETIFDQSIGDLFSIRVAGNVVNPDNLGSLEYATKVIGVKLIVVLGHSSCGAIKGAIDNVKLGNLTELVAKIQPAIAASGSGTSKDHAYVDRVGEQNVRDAMKEIREKSPVIKEMLDSGAVRMVGAWYDLDSGAVTFYEN
;
A
#
# COMPACT_ATOMS: atom_id res chain seq x y z
N MET A 1 -56.01 44.76 30.62
CA MET A 1 -57.10 43.78 30.38
C MET A 1 -56.45 42.40 30.30
N ARG A 2 -56.40 41.71 31.39
CA ARG A 2 -56.92 40.38 31.68
C ARG A 2 -56.81 39.43 30.45
N VAL A 3 -56.26 38.20 30.49
CA VAL A 3 -56.51 37.09 31.41
C VAL A 3 -55.35 36.10 31.34
N LEU A 4 -54.93 35.60 32.51
CA LEU A 4 -54.17 34.32 32.70
C LEU A 4 -54.98 33.15 32.16
N ASN A 5 -54.29 32.12 31.65
CA ASN A 5 -54.73 30.74 31.87
C ASN A 5 -53.60 29.77 32.02
N SER A 6 -53.53 29.19 33.18
CA SER A 6 -52.71 28.06 33.63
C SER A 6 -53.28 26.78 33.05
N ARG A 7 -52.41 25.94 32.45
CA ARG A 7 -52.71 24.49 32.25
C ARG A 7 -51.56 23.66 32.75
N GLY A 8 -51.89 22.88 33.78
CA GLY A 8 -50.98 22.00 34.47
C GLY A 8 -50.41 20.85 33.58
N TRP A 9 -49.20 20.55 33.82
CA TRP A 9 -48.54 19.38 33.26
C TRP A 9 -48.71 18.21 34.24
N ILE A 10 -49.39 17.19 33.78
CA ILE A 10 -49.46 15.89 34.47
C ILE A 10 -48.19 15.12 34.11
N SER A 11 -47.31 14.95 35.09
CA SER A 11 -46.16 14.09 34.95
C SER A 11 -46.58 12.63 35.13
N VAL A 12 -46.60 11.87 34.04
CA VAL A 12 -46.71 10.40 34.07
C VAL A 12 -45.31 9.83 34.23
N ALA A 13 -45.00 9.36 35.43
CA ALA A 13 -43.76 8.60 35.67
C ALA A 13 -43.96 7.19 35.13
N LEU A 14 -43.31 6.89 33.97
CA LEU A 14 -43.18 5.52 33.50
C LEU A 14 -42.02 4.87 34.28
N LEU A 15 -42.35 3.94 35.17
CA LEU A 15 -41.40 3.01 35.77
C LEU A 15 -41.01 1.98 34.70
N VAL A 16 -39.85 2.19 34.02
CA VAL A 16 -39.22 1.18 33.18
C VAL A 16 -38.38 0.31 34.11
N GLY A 17 -38.86 -0.87 34.43
CA GLY A 17 -38.08 -1.89 35.13
C GLY A 17 -36.96 -2.40 34.23
N SER A 18 -35.73 -2.00 34.50
CA SER A 18 -34.54 -2.56 33.83
C SER A 18 -34.25 -3.94 34.42
N THR A 19 -34.67 -5.00 33.75
CA THR A 19 -34.09 -6.33 33.95
C THR A 19 -32.73 -6.38 33.27
N ALA A 20 -31.67 -6.27 34.02
CA ALA A 20 -30.31 -6.53 33.52
C ALA A 20 -30.19 -8.02 33.22
N VAL A 21 -30.22 -8.36 31.93
CA VAL A 21 -29.83 -9.69 31.46
C VAL A 21 -28.30 -9.73 31.55
N ALA A 22 -27.78 -10.46 32.53
CA ALA A 22 -26.35 -10.77 32.60
C ALA A 22 -25.97 -11.63 31.39
N LEU A 23 -25.15 -11.07 30.48
CA LEU A 23 -24.50 -11.84 29.43
C LEU A 23 -23.49 -12.78 30.09
N PRO A 24 -23.40 -14.06 29.69
CA PRO A 24 -22.39 -14.96 30.21
C PRO A 24 -21.01 -14.42 29.84
N ASP A 25 -20.09 -14.39 30.83
CA ASP A 25 -18.70 -14.06 30.64
C ASP A 25 -18.12 -14.94 29.53
N ALA A 26 -17.70 -14.29 28.43
CA ALA A 26 -16.92 -14.98 27.40
C ALA A 26 -15.64 -15.55 28.04
N PRO A 27 -15.26 -16.81 27.75
CA PRO A 27 -14.05 -17.39 28.32
C PRO A 27 -12.86 -16.49 27.92
N LYS A 28 -12.17 -15.92 28.91
CA LYS A 28 -10.85 -15.32 28.75
C LYS A 28 -9.90 -16.44 28.33
N ALA A 29 -9.85 -16.73 27.03
CA ALA A 29 -8.70 -17.42 26.47
C ALA A 29 -7.50 -16.52 26.74
N ALA A 30 -6.66 -16.93 27.70
CA ALA A 30 -5.36 -16.33 27.92
C ALA A 30 -4.55 -16.56 26.63
N ALA A 31 -4.64 -15.63 25.70
CA ALA A 31 -3.74 -15.57 24.59
C ALA A 31 -2.35 -15.40 25.20
N LYS A 32 -1.56 -16.49 25.17
CA LYS A 32 -0.13 -16.46 25.47
C LYS A 32 0.42 -15.36 24.57
N ALA A 33 0.80 -14.21 25.15
CA ALA A 33 1.35 -13.09 24.42
C ALA A 33 2.56 -13.62 23.65
N ALA A 34 2.41 -13.85 22.36
CA ALA A 34 3.53 -14.14 21.50
C ALA A 34 4.48 -12.94 21.64
N ALA A 35 5.76 -13.21 21.85
CA ALA A 35 6.76 -12.15 21.98
C ALA A 35 6.66 -11.28 20.72
N SER A 36 6.19 -10.02 20.88
CA SER A 36 6.00 -9.12 19.75
C SER A 36 7.36 -8.68 19.22
N ASN A 37 7.50 -8.69 17.88
CA ASN A 37 8.75 -8.32 17.23
C ASN A 37 9.03 -6.82 17.43
N SER A 38 10.18 -6.46 18.00
CA SER A 38 10.67 -5.09 18.16
C SER A 38 11.94 -4.80 17.34
N VAL A 39 12.40 -5.78 16.55
CA VAL A 39 13.60 -5.66 15.72
C VAL A 39 13.32 -4.71 14.55
N VAL A 40 14.23 -3.76 14.34
CA VAL A 40 14.23 -2.86 13.17
C VAL A 40 15.43 -3.17 12.28
N GLN A 41 15.35 -2.74 11.02
CA GLN A 41 16.50 -2.81 10.11
C GLN A 41 17.64 -1.93 10.64
N THR A 42 18.86 -2.45 10.52
CA THR A 42 20.11 -1.75 10.84
C THR A 42 20.96 -1.61 9.58
N LYS A 43 22.02 -0.80 9.66
CA LYS A 43 22.98 -0.66 8.56
C LYS A 43 23.60 -2.01 8.17
N GLU A 44 23.88 -2.84 9.16
CA GLU A 44 24.46 -4.18 8.96
C GLU A 44 23.47 -5.12 8.26
N SER A 45 22.21 -5.18 8.72
CA SER A 45 21.17 -6.02 8.11
C SER A 45 20.85 -5.57 6.68
N GLN A 46 20.77 -4.25 6.43
CA GLN A 46 20.59 -3.71 5.08
C GLN A 46 21.78 -4.03 4.17
N SER A 47 23.02 -3.92 4.67
CA SER A 47 24.23 -4.22 3.91
C SER A 47 24.32 -5.71 3.54
N ALA A 48 23.81 -6.59 4.39
CA ALA A 48 23.73 -8.05 4.15
C ALA A 48 22.56 -8.44 3.23
N MET A 49 21.65 -7.50 2.95
CA MET A 49 20.52 -7.73 2.07
C MET A 49 20.97 -7.74 0.61
N THR A 50 20.49 -8.73 -0.14
CA THR A 50 20.63 -8.79 -1.61
C THR A 50 19.29 -8.50 -2.28
N PRO A 51 19.26 -8.11 -3.56
CA PRO A 51 18.01 -7.92 -4.30
C PRO A 51 17.10 -9.16 -4.27
N ALA A 52 17.67 -10.35 -4.33
CA ALA A 52 16.91 -11.61 -4.26
C ALA A 52 16.29 -11.80 -2.88
N LYS A 53 17.07 -11.65 -1.79
CA LYS A 53 16.56 -11.75 -0.41
C LYS A 53 15.48 -10.72 -0.13
N ALA A 54 15.61 -9.48 -0.65
CA ALA A 54 14.60 -8.44 -0.53
C ALA A 54 13.27 -8.85 -1.19
N LEU A 55 13.33 -9.42 -2.39
CA LEU A 55 12.15 -9.94 -3.09
C LEU A 55 11.51 -11.11 -2.33
N ASP A 56 12.32 -12.05 -1.85
CA ASP A 56 11.83 -13.20 -1.08
C ASP A 56 11.15 -12.75 0.22
N ALA A 57 11.70 -11.74 0.91
CA ALA A 57 11.09 -11.18 2.12
C ALA A 57 9.68 -10.63 1.85
N LEU A 58 9.46 -9.94 0.73
CA LEU A 58 8.14 -9.44 0.33
C LEU A 58 7.20 -10.58 -0.07
N LYS A 59 7.69 -11.59 -0.81
CA LYS A 59 6.90 -12.77 -1.19
C LYS A 59 6.41 -13.53 0.05
N GLU A 60 7.30 -13.79 1.00
CA GLU A 60 6.95 -14.48 2.25
C GLU A 60 6.04 -13.63 3.14
N GLY A 61 6.24 -12.30 3.18
CA GLY A 61 5.36 -11.38 3.89
C GLY A 61 3.93 -11.42 3.33
N ASN A 62 3.76 -11.37 2.02
CA ASN A 62 2.42 -11.48 1.41
C ASN A 62 1.76 -12.84 1.68
N LYS A 63 2.52 -13.93 1.73
CA LYS A 63 1.99 -15.24 2.15
C LYS A 63 1.45 -15.20 3.58
N ARG A 64 2.19 -14.61 4.53
CA ARG A 64 1.73 -14.47 5.93
C ARG A 64 0.50 -13.58 6.03
N PHE A 65 0.48 -12.44 5.33
CA PHE A 65 -0.68 -11.56 5.26
C PHE A 65 -1.94 -12.32 4.83
N ARG A 66 -1.87 -13.05 3.71
CA ARG A 66 -3.00 -13.82 3.18
C ARG A 66 -3.43 -14.98 4.09
N ALA A 67 -2.49 -15.57 4.80
CA ALA A 67 -2.78 -16.66 5.74
C ALA A 67 -3.32 -16.17 7.10
N GLY A 68 -3.38 -14.84 7.33
CA GLY A 68 -3.76 -14.28 8.64
C GLY A 68 -2.74 -14.59 9.76
N THR A 69 -1.48 -14.84 9.38
CA THR A 69 -0.38 -15.17 10.28
C THR A 69 0.69 -14.07 10.31
N SER A 70 0.28 -12.84 10.11
CA SER A 70 1.15 -11.67 10.16
C SER A 70 1.90 -11.58 11.50
N ILE A 71 3.15 -11.08 11.42
CA ILE A 71 4.01 -10.94 12.58
C ILE A 71 3.41 -9.93 13.56
N GLN A 72 3.33 -10.32 14.84
CA GLN A 72 2.89 -9.39 15.87
C GLN A 72 4.01 -8.40 16.18
N GLU A 73 3.75 -7.12 15.93
CA GLU A 73 4.74 -6.07 16.02
C GLU A 73 4.57 -5.20 17.27
N ASN A 74 5.69 -4.88 17.93
CA ASN A 74 5.74 -3.86 18.97
C ASN A 74 6.04 -2.51 18.35
N LEU A 75 5.02 -1.87 17.76
CA LEU A 75 5.18 -0.60 17.05
C LEU A 75 5.79 0.52 17.91
N PRO A 76 5.39 0.75 19.19
CA PRO A 76 6.04 1.75 20.04
C PRO A 76 7.55 1.51 20.23
N ALA A 77 7.96 0.25 20.39
CA ALA A 77 9.38 -0.09 20.50
C ALA A 77 10.12 0.16 19.18
N LYS A 78 9.51 -0.18 18.03
CA LYS A 78 10.10 0.08 16.71
C LYS A 78 10.23 1.57 16.40
N VAL A 79 9.24 2.40 16.75
CA VAL A 79 9.34 3.87 16.64
C VAL A 79 10.57 4.37 17.39
N LYS A 80 10.75 3.94 18.64
CA LYS A 80 11.90 4.35 19.45
C LYS A 80 13.24 3.85 18.87
N ALA A 81 13.27 2.59 18.41
CA ALA A 81 14.49 1.98 17.87
C ALA A 81 14.93 2.60 16.55
N SER A 82 13.98 3.03 15.69
CA SER A 82 14.26 3.61 14.37
C SER A 82 14.50 5.13 14.40
N ALA A 83 14.31 5.80 15.54
CA ALA A 83 14.37 7.27 15.63
C ALA A 83 15.75 7.85 15.24
N ALA A 84 16.84 7.12 15.46
CA ALA A 84 18.20 7.57 15.15
C ALA A 84 18.62 7.36 13.69
N GLY A 85 17.88 6.58 12.91
CA GLY A 85 18.20 6.29 11.49
C GLY A 85 17.27 5.26 10.89
N GLN A 86 17.27 5.17 9.55
CA GLN A 86 16.45 4.23 8.80
C GLN A 86 17.30 3.48 7.78
N TYR A 87 17.03 2.18 7.64
CA TYR A 87 17.77 1.27 6.78
C TYR A 87 16.84 0.34 6.00
N PRO A 88 15.83 0.89 5.29
CA PRO A 88 14.87 0.08 4.55
C PRO A 88 15.57 -0.75 3.47
N PHE A 89 15.06 -1.95 3.20
CA PHE A 89 15.64 -2.83 2.19
C PHE A 89 14.98 -2.70 0.82
N ALA A 90 13.78 -2.12 0.73
CA ALA A 90 13.04 -1.95 -0.51
C ALA A 90 12.28 -0.62 -0.56
N VAL A 91 11.90 -0.21 -1.79
CA VAL A 91 10.98 0.88 -2.06
C VAL A 91 9.86 0.39 -2.97
N VAL A 92 8.61 0.74 -2.63
CA VAL A 92 7.43 0.36 -3.40
C VAL A 92 6.76 1.61 -3.96
N LEU A 93 6.69 1.71 -5.30
CA LEU A 93 5.85 2.67 -6.01
C LEU A 93 4.48 2.03 -6.25
N SER A 94 3.44 2.53 -5.60
CA SER A 94 2.09 1.96 -5.66
C SER A 94 1.00 3.02 -5.85
N CYS A 95 -0.22 2.54 -6.07
CA CYS A 95 -1.39 3.41 -6.07
C CYS A 95 -1.68 3.98 -4.66
N MET A 96 -2.26 5.19 -4.62
CA MET A 96 -2.78 5.77 -3.38
C MET A 96 -4.08 5.10 -2.88
N ASP A 97 -4.62 4.12 -3.58
CA ASP A 97 -5.86 3.42 -3.20
C ASP A 97 -5.80 2.96 -1.74
N SER A 98 -6.82 3.30 -0.96
CA SER A 98 -6.86 3.04 0.49
C SER A 98 -6.80 1.55 0.84
N ARG A 99 -7.10 0.66 -0.12
CA ARG A 99 -7.06 -0.79 0.02
C ARG A 99 -5.68 -1.40 -0.26
N VAL A 100 -4.68 -0.56 -0.60
CA VAL A 100 -3.32 -0.96 -0.96
C VAL A 100 -2.30 -0.43 0.06
N PRO A 101 -2.40 -0.75 1.35
CA PRO A 101 -1.39 -0.40 2.35
C PRO A 101 -0.19 -1.35 2.22
N VAL A 102 0.86 -0.92 1.51
CA VAL A 102 1.97 -1.81 1.09
C VAL A 102 2.67 -2.49 2.26
N GLU A 103 2.86 -1.81 3.39
CA GLU A 103 3.47 -2.39 4.60
C GLU A 103 2.64 -3.57 5.12
N THR A 104 1.32 -3.41 5.14
CA THR A 104 0.40 -4.47 5.58
C THR A 104 0.37 -5.64 4.60
N ILE A 105 0.27 -5.34 3.29
CA ILE A 105 0.19 -6.36 2.23
C ILE A 105 1.44 -7.24 2.20
N PHE A 106 2.59 -6.65 2.49
CA PHE A 106 3.87 -7.36 2.52
C PHE A 106 4.29 -7.80 3.93
N ASP A 107 3.43 -7.62 4.94
CA ASP A 107 3.72 -7.94 6.34
C ASP A 107 5.10 -7.39 6.77
N GLN A 108 5.31 -6.11 6.47
CA GLN A 108 6.50 -5.34 6.82
C GLN A 108 6.12 -4.27 7.84
N SER A 109 7.11 -3.69 8.50
CA SER A 109 6.88 -2.80 9.61
C SER A 109 7.68 -1.48 9.47
N ILE A 110 7.63 -0.67 10.54
CA ILE A 110 8.34 0.61 10.62
C ILE A 110 9.83 0.41 10.34
N GLY A 111 10.32 1.12 9.31
CA GLY A 111 11.72 1.13 8.92
C GLY A 111 12.13 0.07 7.90
N ASP A 112 11.23 -0.84 7.50
CA ASP A 112 11.55 -1.93 6.56
C ASP A 112 11.45 -1.51 5.09
N LEU A 113 10.47 -0.65 4.75
CA LEU A 113 10.19 -0.20 3.39
C LEU A 113 10.11 1.33 3.28
N PHE A 114 10.38 1.85 2.07
CA PHE A 114 9.84 3.11 1.61
C PHE A 114 8.55 2.90 0.80
N SER A 115 7.56 3.76 1.02
CA SER A 115 6.28 3.76 0.30
C SER A 115 6.13 5.06 -0.49
N ILE A 116 6.08 4.96 -1.82
CA ILE A 116 5.74 6.07 -2.72
C ILE A 116 4.35 5.76 -3.28
N ARG A 117 3.37 6.64 -3.02
CA ARG A 117 1.98 6.39 -3.39
C ARG A 117 1.39 7.54 -4.19
N VAL A 118 0.92 7.23 -5.40
CA VAL A 118 0.25 8.17 -6.31
C VAL A 118 -0.83 7.43 -7.09
N ALA A 119 -1.96 8.08 -7.41
CA ALA A 119 -3.04 7.45 -8.15
C ALA A 119 -2.52 6.79 -9.45
N GLY A 120 -2.84 5.50 -9.65
CA GLY A 120 -2.39 4.72 -10.81
C GLY A 120 -0.89 4.44 -10.86
N ASN A 121 -0.16 4.55 -9.75
CA ASN A 121 1.30 4.30 -9.67
C ASN A 121 2.12 4.90 -10.83
N VAL A 122 1.68 6.08 -11.32
CA VAL A 122 2.33 6.77 -12.43
C VAL A 122 3.69 7.35 -12.03
N VAL A 123 4.58 7.51 -13.01
CA VAL A 123 5.88 8.13 -12.82
C VAL A 123 5.79 9.64 -12.99
N ASN A 124 6.52 10.38 -12.15
CA ASN A 124 6.72 11.82 -12.27
C ASN A 124 8.11 12.20 -11.69
N PRO A 125 8.59 13.44 -11.89
CA PRO A 125 9.91 13.84 -11.40
C PRO A 125 10.13 13.64 -9.91
N ASP A 126 9.11 13.92 -9.07
CA ASP A 126 9.23 13.79 -7.61
C ASP A 126 9.34 12.32 -7.18
N ASN A 127 8.58 11.43 -7.84
CA ASN A 127 8.69 9.98 -7.60
C ASN A 127 10.06 9.45 -8.06
N LEU A 128 10.58 9.91 -9.20
CA LEU A 128 11.91 9.53 -9.67
C LEU A 128 12.99 9.99 -8.69
N GLY A 129 12.97 11.24 -8.25
CA GLY A 129 13.91 11.75 -7.24
C GLY A 129 13.83 10.96 -5.94
N SER A 130 12.62 10.56 -5.51
CA SER A 130 12.42 9.74 -4.32
C SER A 130 12.99 8.32 -4.50
N LEU A 131 12.83 7.72 -5.68
CA LEU A 131 13.42 6.42 -6.01
C LEU A 131 14.96 6.48 -6.05
N GLU A 132 15.53 7.55 -6.62
CA GLU A 132 16.97 7.80 -6.63
C GLU A 132 17.51 7.99 -5.22
N TYR A 133 16.84 8.77 -4.38
CA TYR A 133 17.20 8.91 -2.97
C TYR A 133 17.18 7.54 -2.26
N ALA A 134 16.11 6.78 -2.41
CA ALA A 134 15.97 5.48 -1.80
C ALA A 134 17.10 4.52 -2.22
N THR A 135 17.44 4.49 -3.50
CA THR A 135 18.43 3.55 -4.05
C THR A 135 19.87 4.02 -3.84
N LYS A 136 20.21 5.24 -4.28
CA LYS A 136 21.58 5.74 -4.31
C LYS A 136 22.06 6.29 -2.97
N VAL A 137 21.16 6.95 -2.22
CA VAL A 137 21.54 7.60 -0.95
C VAL A 137 21.33 6.67 0.24
N ILE A 138 20.17 6.03 0.34
CA ILE A 138 19.84 5.15 1.47
C ILE A 138 20.32 3.72 1.25
N GLY A 139 20.34 3.25 0.01
CA GLY A 139 20.92 1.94 -0.33
C GLY A 139 19.93 0.79 -0.33
N VAL A 140 18.63 1.03 -0.62
CA VAL A 140 17.66 -0.07 -0.82
C VAL A 140 18.11 -0.97 -1.97
N LYS A 141 17.72 -2.23 -1.91
CA LYS A 141 18.13 -3.28 -2.85
C LYS A 141 17.09 -3.64 -3.89
N LEU A 142 15.83 -3.22 -3.67
CA LEU A 142 14.69 -3.60 -4.49
C LEU A 142 13.76 -2.41 -4.72
N ILE A 143 13.40 -2.19 -5.98
CA ILE A 143 12.29 -1.34 -6.40
C ILE A 143 11.14 -2.25 -6.80
N VAL A 144 9.94 -2.03 -6.25
CA VAL A 144 8.70 -2.70 -6.68
C VAL A 144 7.76 -1.65 -7.28
N VAL A 145 7.30 -1.88 -8.50
CA VAL A 145 6.19 -1.12 -9.10
C VAL A 145 4.93 -1.96 -8.96
N LEU A 146 4.04 -1.56 -8.05
CA LEU A 146 2.87 -2.33 -7.65
C LEU A 146 1.60 -1.72 -8.23
N GLY A 147 0.99 -2.42 -9.19
CA GLY A 147 -0.39 -2.18 -9.65
C GLY A 147 -1.38 -2.99 -8.83
N HIS A 148 -2.68 -2.76 -9.05
CA HIS A 148 -3.73 -3.51 -8.38
C HIS A 148 -5.01 -3.60 -9.22
N SER A 149 -5.80 -4.64 -8.98
CA SER A 149 -7.08 -4.86 -9.64
C SER A 149 -8.08 -3.73 -9.38
N SER A 150 -8.97 -3.50 -10.32
CA SER A 150 -10.05 -2.50 -10.20
C SER A 150 -9.59 -1.07 -9.86
N CYS A 151 -8.42 -0.64 -10.35
CA CYS A 151 -7.85 0.68 -10.06
C CYS A 151 -8.71 1.83 -10.60
N GLY A 152 -9.10 2.75 -9.69
CA GLY A 152 -9.92 3.91 -10.05
C GLY A 152 -9.24 4.88 -11.02
N ALA A 153 -7.91 5.06 -10.92
CA ALA A 153 -7.17 5.90 -11.84
C ALA A 153 -7.11 5.31 -13.26
N ILE A 154 -6.98 3.99 -13.38
CA ILE A 154 -7.04 3.27 -14.67
C ILE A 154 -8.43 3.44 -15.29
N LYS A 155 -9.50 3.23 -14.51
CA LYS A 155 -10.89 3.46 -14.97
C LYS A 155 -11.09 4.90 -15.43
N GLY A 156 -10.61 5.89 -14.65
CA GLY A 156 -10.69 7.29 -15.00
C GLY A 156 -9.92 7.66 -16.28
N ALA A 157 -8.78 7.01 -16.52
CA ALA A 157 -8.01 7.18 -17.76
C ALA A 157 -8.74 6.59 -18.98
N ILE A 158 -9.35 5.41 -18.85
CA ILE A 158 -10.16 4.78 -19.90
C ILE A 158 -11.37 5.66 -20.25
N ASP A 159 -12.04 6.24 -19.23
CA ASP A 159 -13.19 7.14 -19.41
C ASP A 159 -12.79 8.56 -19.81
N ASN A 160 -11.49 8.84 -19.98
CA ASN A 160 -10.95 10.16 -20.34
C ASN A 160 -11.45 11.29 -19.43
N VAL A 161 -11.46 11.04 -18.11
CA VAL A 161 -11.93 11.99 -17.10
C VAL A 161 -11.18 13.30 -17.16
N LYS A 162 -11.92 14.41 -17.13
CA LYS A 162 -11.40 15.79 -17.14
C LYS A 162 -11.77 16.47 -15.83
N LEU A 163 -10.78 16.65 -14.95
CA LEU A 163 -10.98 17.29 -13.65
C LEU A 163 -9.65 17.87 -13.14
N GLY A 164 -9.46 19.17 -13.23
CA GLY A 164 -8.28 19.84 -12.70
C GLY A 164 -6.98 19.08 -12.96
N ASN A 165 -6.14 18.94 -11.97
CA ASN A 165 -4.85 18.23 -12.06
C ASN A 165 -4.99 16.71 -12.30
N LEU A 166 -6.17 16.14 -12.05
CA LEU A 166 -6.43 14.72 -12.38
C LEU A 166 -6.32 14.47 -13.87
N THR A 167 -6.70 15.45 -14.70
CA THR A 167 -6.61 15.36 -16.18
C THR A 167 -5.19 15.00 -16.64
N GLU A 168 -4.18 15.70 -16.13
CA GLU A 168 -2.78 15.43 -16.48
C GLU A 168 -2.25 14.13 -15.88
N LEU A 169 -2.72 13.77 -14.69
CA LEU A 169 -2.34 12.52 -14.04
C LEU A 169 -2.81 11.33 -14.85
N VAL A 170 -4.11 11.26 -15.23
CA VAL A 170 -4.66 10.13 -15.99
C VAL A 170 -4.15 10.09 -17.43
N ALA A 171 -3.72 11.23 -18.00
CA ALA A 171 -3.09 11.27 -19.31
C ALA A 171 -1.79 10.45 -19.37
N LYS A 172 -1.09 10.27 -18.26
CA LYS A 172 0.12 9.42 -18.19
C LYS A 172 -0.18 7.92 -18.39
N ILE A 173 -1.43 7.50 -18.25
CA ILE A 173 -1.88 6.12 -18.43
C ILE A 173 -2.29 5.83 -19.88
N GLN A 174 -2.43 6.86 -20.74
CA GLN A 174 -2.86 6.69 -22.12
C GLN A 174 -1.99 5.71 -22.94
N PRO A 175 -0.65 5.67 -22.80
CA PRO A 175 0.16 4.68 -23.49
C PRO A 175 -0.25 3.23 -23.17
N ALA A 176 -0.54 2.95 -21.90
CA ALA A 176 -0.99 1.62 -21.46
C ALA A 176 -2.36 1.26 -22.07
N ILE A 177 -3.28 2.22 -22.17
CA ILE A 177 -4.58 2.01 -22.83
C ILE A 177 -4.37 1.66 -24.30
N ALA A 178 -3.54 2.45 -25.02
CA ALA A 178 -3.26 2.22 -26.43
C ALA A 178 -2.64 0.84 -26.71
N ALA A 179 -1.81 0.34 -25.78
CA ALA A 179 -1.16 -0.97 -25.90
C ALA A 179 -2.06 -2.16 -25.49
N SER A 180 -3.19 -1.91 -24.79
CA SER A 180 -4.03 -2.97 -24.22
C SER A 180 -5.24 -3.38 -25.08
N GLY A 181 -5.37 -2.82 -26.28
CA GLY A 181 -6.51 -3.06 -27.16
C GLY A 181 -7.72 -2.21 -26.80
N SER A 182 -8.94 -2.71 -27.02
CA SER A 182 -10.19 -1.97 -26.79
C SER A 182 -11.01 -2.59 -25.66
N GLY A 183 -11.73 -1.74 -24.94
CA GLY A 183 -12.62 -2.13 -23.84
C GLY A 183 -13.20 -0.89 -23.15
N THR A 184 -13.88 -1.10 -22.04
CA THR A 184 -14.49 -0.02 -21.26
C THR A 184 -14.06 -0.12 -19.79
N SER A 185 -14.25 0.93 -19.03
CA SER A 185 -13.99 0.96 -17.58
C SER A 185 -14.90 0.02 -16.76
N LYS A 186 -15.94 -0.52 -17.37
CA LYS A 186 -16.85 -1.52 -16.77
C LYS A 186 -16.39 -2.97 -17.00
N ASP A 187 -15.49 -3.18 -17.94
CA ASP A 187 -14.87 -4.50 -18.20
C ASP A 187 -13.65 -4.65 -17.26
N HIS A 188 -13.81 -5.42 -16.20
CA HIS A 188 -12.77 -5.66 -15.20
C HIS A 188 -11.50 -6.24 -15.82
N ALA A 189 -11.65 -7.21 -16.74
CA ALA A 189 -10.49 -7.84 -17.38
C ALA A 189 -9.72 -6.85 -18.26
N TYR A 190 -10.43 -5.92 -18.91
CA TYR A 190 -9.78 -4.85 -19.67
C TYR A 190 -9.07 -3.84 -18.75
N VAL A 191 -9.75 -3.40 -17.67
CA VAL A 191 -9.15 -2.50 -16.68
C VAL A 191 -7.87 -3.09 -16.11
N ASP A 192 -7.87 -4.38 -15.78
CA ASP A 192 -6.71 -5.07 -15.21
C ASP A 192 -5.59 -5.22 -16.23
N ARG A 193 -5.87 -5.55 -17.50
CA ARG A 193 -4.86 -5.55 -18.58
C ARG A 193 -4.20 -4.19 -18.75
N VAL A 194 -4.98 -3.11 -18.75
CA VAL A 194 -4.44 -1.73 -18.82
C VAL A 194 -3.59 -1.44 -17.59
N GLY A 195 -4.04 -1.84 -16.41
CA GLY A 195 -3.30 -1.67 -15.15
C GLY A 195 -1.96 -2.42 -15.14
N GLU A 196 -1.94 -3.66 -15.59
CA GLU A 196 -0.71 -4.45 -15.73
C GLU A 196 0.25 -3.84 -16.76
N GLN A 197 -0.28 -3.38 -17.90
CA GLN A 197 0.54 -2.68 -18.89
C GLN A 197 1.13 -1.39 -18.32
N ASN A 198 0.34 -0.62 -17.55
CA ASN A 198 0.80 0.59 -16.88
C ASN A 198 1.94 0.33 -15.87
N VAL A 199 1.95 -0.83 -15.19
CA VAL A 199 3.09 -1.25 -14.36
C VAL A 199 4.34 -1.44 -15.22
N ARG A 200 4.24 -2.11 -16.37
CA ARG A 200 5.36 -2.32 -17.30
C ARG A 200 5.89 -1.01 -17.86
N ASP A 201 4.97 -0.11 -18.26
CA ASP A 201 5.31 1.20 -18.78
C ASP A 201 6.01 2.06 -17.72
N ALA A 202 5.53 2.03 -16.47
CA ALA A 202 6.17 2.73 -15.36
C ALA A 202 7.60 2.20 -15.09
N MET A 203 7.81 0.89 -15.13
CA MET A 203 9.16 0.30 -14.99
C MET A 203 10.09 0.76 -16.11
N LYS A 204 9.60 0.76 -17.35
CA LYS A 204 10.34 1.26 -18.51
C LYS A 204 10.70 2.74 -18.33
N GLU A 205 9.71 3.56 -17.94
CA GLU A 205 9.89 5.01 -17.74
C GLU A 205 10.92 5.31 -16.64
N ILE A 206 10.88 4.60 -15.51
CA ILE A 206 11.87 4.72 -14.44
C ILE A 206 13.29 4.48 -14.98
N ARG A 207 13.48 3.38 -15.72
CA ARG A 207 14.79 3.02 -16.30
C ARG A 207 15.28 4.04 -17.32
N GLU A 208 14.38 4.57 -18.17
CA GLU A 208 14.74 5.49 -19.24
C GLU A 208 15.01 6.91 -18.74
N LYS A 209 14.22 7.37 -17.75
CA LYS A 209 14.29 8.75 -17.26
C LYS A 209 15.26 8.97 -16.10
N SER A 210 15.73 7.90 -15.45
CA SER A 210 16.72 8.00 -14.36
C SER A 210 18.03 7.30 -14.74
N PRO A 211 19.03 8.02 -15.20
CA PRO A 211 20.37 7.46 -15.43
C PRO A 211 20.97 6.85 -14.15
N VAL A 212 20.66 7.41 -12.98
CA VAL A 212 21.12 6.92 -11.68
C VAL A 212 20.57 5.52 -11.40
N ILE A 213 19.25 5.35 -11.54
CA ILE A 213 18.61 4.04 -11.33
C ILE A 213 19.06 3.04 -12.41
N LYS A 214 19.16 3.50 -13.67
CA LYS A 214 19.62 2.66 -14.77
C LYS A 214 21.01 2.05 -14.49
N GLU A 215 21.97 2.86 -14.04
CA GLU A 215 23.32 2.39 -13.67
C GLU A 215 23.27 1.31 -12.57
N MET A 216 22.44 1.53 -11.54
CA MET A 216 22.30 0.60 -10.42
C MET A 216 21.61 -0.71 -10.81
N LEU A 217 20.66 -0.66 -11.75
CA LEU A 217 20.04 -1.86 -12.34
C LEU A 217 21.02 -2.63 -13.22
N ASP A 218 21.81 -1.92 -14.05
CA ASP A 218 22.78 -2.54 -14.97
C ASP A 218 23.95 -3.20 -14.22
N SER A 219 24.34 -2.63 -13.07
CA SER A 219 25.37 -3.24 -12.19
C SER A 219 24.82 -4.36 -11.29
N GLY A 220 23.52 -4.56 -11.23
CA GLY A 220 22.90 -5.53 -10.32
C GLY A 220 22.88 -5.12 -8.84
N ALA A 221 23.27 -3.87 -8.52
CA ALA A 221 23.22 -3.33 -7.16
C ALA A 221 21.78 -3.19 -6.63
N VAL A 222 20.84 -2.95 -7.55
CA VAL A 222 19.40 -2.86 -7.30
C VAL A 222 18.69 -3.75 -8.33
N ARG A 223 17.59 -4.38 -7.91
CA ARG A 223 16.64 -5.03 -8.82
C ARG A 223 15.35 -4.22 -8.87
N MET A 224 14.72 -4.14 -10.03
CA MET A 224 13.37 -3.59 -10.19
C MET A 224 12.43 -4.68 -10.67
N VAL A 225 11.27 -4.83 -10.03
CA VAL A 225 10.25 -5.80 -10.39
C VAL A 225 8.89 -5.13 -10.49
N GLY A 226 8.08 -5.56 -11.44
CA GLY A 226 6.65 -5.26 -11.45
C GLY A 226 5.89 -6.25 -10.58
N ALA A 227 4.76 -5.81 -10.04
CA ALA A 227 3.90 -6.68 -9.28
C ALA A 227 2.42 -6.27 -9.43
N TRP A 228 1.54 -7.22 -9.23
CA TRP A 228 0.10 -7.05 -9.30
C TRP A 228 -0.56 -7.52 -8.01
N TYR A 229 -1.30 -6.63 -7.35
CA TYR A 229 -2.07 -6.92 -6.15
C TYR A 229 -3.54 -7.12 -6.49
N ASP A 230 -4.04 -8.29 -6.22
CA ASP A 230 -5.44 -8.64 -6.38
C ASP A 230 -6.23 -8.28 -5.12
N LEU A 231 -7.20 -7.38 -5.26
CA LEU A 231 -7.98 -6.85 -4.14
C LEU A 231 -8.94 -7.87 -3.52
N ASP A 232 -9.33 -8.92 -4.27
CA ASP A 232 -10.28 -9.91 -3.78
C ASP A 232 -9.59 -10.97 -2.93
N SER A 233 -8.39 -11.39 -3.34
CA SER A 233 -7.65 -12.47 -2.66
C SER A 233 -6.52 -12.00 -1.75
N GLY A 234 -6.12 -10.72 -1.86
CA GLY A 234 -4.94 -10.18 -1.19
C GLY A 234 -3.60 -10.71 -1.74
N ALA A 235 -3.63 -11.40 -2.89
CA ALA A 235 -2.44 -11.99 -3.49
C ALA A 235 -1.62 -10.94 -4.25
N VAL A 236 -0.29 -11.02 -4.12
CA VAL A 236 0.65 -10.30 -4.97
C VAL A 236 1.35 -11.28 -5.90
N THR A 237 1.20 -11.04 -7.21
CA THR A 237 1.94 -11.74 -8.26
C THR A 237 3.08 -10.86 -8.73
N PHE A 238 4.32 -11.34 -8.62
CA PHE A 238 5.50 -10.63 -9.13
C PHE A 238 5.78 -11.03 -10.58
N TYR A 239 6.10 -10.05 -11.41
CA TYR A 239 6.51 -10.31 -12.78
C TYR A 239 7.98 -10.71 -12.79
N GLU A 240 8.23 -11.96 -13.12
CA GLU A 240 9.60 -12.46 -13.36
C GLU A 240 9.96 -12.13 -14.82
N ASN A 241 10.97 -11.29 -15.00
CA ASN A 241 11.56 -10.99 -16.32
C ASN A 241 12.62 -12.03 -16.64
#